data_eb09d498ac2e3d9bb123f2b07ddf6ecb
#
_entry.id   eb09d498ac2e3d9bb123f2b07ddf6ecb
#
_cell.length_a   1.000
_cell.length_b   1.000
_cell.length_c   1.000
_cell.angle_alpha   90.00
_cell.angle_beta   90.00
_cell.angle_gamma   90.00
#
_symmetry.space_group_name_H-M   'P 1'
#
loop_
_entity.id
_entity.type
_entity.pdbx_description
1 polymer ?
#
loop_
_entity_poly.entity_id
_entity_poly.type
_entity_poly.pdbx_seq_one_letter_code
_entity_poly.pdbx_strand_id
1 'polypeptide(L)'
;LYTILNNREDIFAERVYAPCRETGRLLREHGVSLATLESDTDIVKTHMFAFAITHELCFTNVLYMLELSGIPLRAADRGDDLFRWPLIVAGGGCAIASEPLAPFMDLMLLGEGEEMVPELCDLVIKAREEGWSRSRLIEEAVNIPGVYAPSLYTHDANGVLTPLKPDLPTPGRRIVADFDRAAYPEKQVVPFGAVHNRLSL
;
A
#
# COMPACT_ATOMS: atom_id res chain seq x y z
N LEU A 1 -3.39 -11.49 -3.27
CA LEU A 1 -2.52 -10.48 -3.90
C LEU A 1 -1.09 -10.99 -4.11
N TYR A 2 -0.42 -11.54 -3.08
CA TYR A 2 0.96 -12.04 -3.20
C TYR A 2 1.14 -12.99 -4.39
N THR A 3 0.26 -13.98 -4.55
CA THR A 3 0.28 -14.94 -5.66
C THR A 3 -0.02 -14.26 -7.00
N ILE A 4 -1.03 -13.37 -7.05
CA ILE A 4 -1.39 -12.63 -8.27
C ILE A 4 -0.20 -11.83 -8.80
N LEU A 5 0.50 -11.13 -7.92
CA LEU A 5 1.64 -10.31 -8.29
C LEU A 5 2.86 -11.16 -8.70
N ASN A 6 3.17 -12.21 -7.94
CA ASN A 6 4.33 -13.07 -8.24
C ASN A 6 4.11 -14.05 -9.39
N ASN A 7 2.90 -14.16 -9.94
CA ASN A 7 2.64 -14.85 -11.20
C ASN A 7 3.04 -14.02 -12.43
N ARG A 8 3.39 -12.74 -12.23
CA ARG A 8 3.90 -11.85 -13.28
C ARG A 8 5.43 -11.90 -13.30
N GLU A 9 6.03 -11.86 -14.49
CA GLU A 9 7.50 -11.86 -14.67
C GLU A 9 8.14 -10.49 -14.39
N ASP A 10 7.35 -9.42 -14.44
CA ASP A 10 7.80 -8.02 -14.27
C ASP A 10 7.58 -7.48 -12.85
N ILE A 11 7.00 -8.28 -11.95
CA ILE A 11 6.74 -7.90 -10.56
C ILE A 11 7.38 -8.91 -9.61
N PHE A 12 8.03 -8.39 -8.58
CA PHE A 12 8.55 -9.17 -7.46
C PHE A 12 7.93 -8.64 -6.16
N ALA A 13 6.93 -9.33 -5.65
CA ALA A 13 6.24 -8.97 -4.42
C ALA A 13 6.85 -9.74 -3.24
N GLU A 14 7.25 -9.02 -2.21
CA GLU A 14 7.85 -9.55 -0.99
C GLU A 14 7.05 -9.12 0.23
N ARG A 15 7.25 -9.83 1.34
CA ARG A 15 6.52 -9.58 2.57
C ARG A 15 7.41 -8.94 3.62
N VAL A 16 6.80 -8.13 4.46
CA VAL A 16 7.41 -7.60 5.67
C VAL A 16 6.34 -7.49 6.75
N TYR A 17 6.69 -7.73 7.99
CA TYR A 17 5.79 -7.60 9.13
C TYR A 17 6.33 -6.59 10.14
N ALA A 18 5.42 -5.96 10.87
CA ALA A 18 5.82 -5.11 11.98
C ALA A 18 6.59 -5.95 13.02
N PRO A 19 7.86 -5.65 13.29
CA PRO A 19 8.66 -6.40 14.23
C PRO A 19 8.17 -6.14 15.67
N CYS A 20 8.44 -7.08 16.58
CA CYS A 20 8.20 -6.84 17.99
C CYS A 20 9.11 -5.70 18.51
N ARG A 21 8.75 -5.13 19.66
CA ARG A 21 9.47 -3.97 20.24
C ARG A 21 10.95 -4.24 20.45
N GLU A 22 11.30 -5.46 20.85
CA GLU A 22 12.69 -5.85 21.08
C GLU A 22 13.50 -5.85 19.78
N THR A 23 12.98 -6.46 18.72
CA THR A 23 13.60 -6.45 17.39
C THR A 23 13.75 -5.03 16.86
N GLY A 24 12.72 -4.20 16.98
CA GLY A 24 12.81 -2.80 16.53
C GLY A 24 13.79 -1.96 17.32
N ARG A 25 13.98 -2.26 18.62
CA ARG A 25 15.05 -1.64 19.42
C ARG A 25 16.44 -2.04 18.90
N LEU A 26 16.65 -3.33 18.62
CA LEU A 26 17.91 -3.82 18.08
C LEU A 26 18.21 -3.23 16.68
N LEU A 27 17.21 -3.13 15.81
CA LEU A 27 17.38 -2.48 14.51
C LEU A 27 17.90 -1.05 14.66
N ARG A 28 17.30 -0.25 15.57
CA ARG A 28 17.76 1.12 15.84
C ARG A 28 19.16 1.17 16.44
N GLU A 29 19.45 0.33 17.43
CA GLU A 29 20.75 0.30 18.11
C GLU A 29 21.90 -0.06 17.15
N HIS A 30 21.63 -0.92 16.17
CA HIS A 30 22.62 -1.34 15.18
C HIS A 30 22.58 -0.54 13.87
N GLY A 31 21.67 0.43 13.75
CA GLY A 31 21.50 1.22 12.52
C GLY A 31 21.09 0.37 11.30
N VAL A 32 20.32 -0.71 11.54
CA VAL A 32 19.83 -1.61 10.49
C VAL A 32 18.40 -1.20 10.12
N SER A 33 18.14 -1.03 8.82
CA SER A 33 16.84 -0.73 8.28
C SER A 33 15.91 -1.96 8.31
N LEU A 34 14.59 -1.71 8.31
CA LEU A 34 13.61 -2.78 8.09
C LEU A 34 13.76 -3.33 6.67
N ALA A 35 13.76 -4.65 6.53
CA ALA A 35 13.95 -5.34 5.26
C ALA A 35 12.84 -6.38 5.01
N THR A 36 12.72 -6.81 3.76
CA THR A 36 11.79 -7.86 3.32
C THR A 36 12.24 -9.23 3.82
N LEU A 37 11.30 -10.19 3.90
CA LEU A 37 11.56 -11.54 4.42
C LEU A 37 12.18 -12.48 3.38
N GLU A 38 11.90 -12.26 2.11
CA GLU A 38 12.32 -13.20 1.05
C GLU A 38 13.75 -12.94 0.58
N SER A 39 14.15 -11.68 0.44
CA SER A 39 15.46 -11.32 -0.13
C SER A 39 16.32 -10.40 0.74
N ASP A 40 15.85 -10.06 1.96
CA ASP A 40 16.50 -9.07 2.83
C ASP A 40 16.70 -7.69 2.17
N THR A 41 15.81 -7.35 1.22
CA THR A 41 15.85 -6.04 0.55
C THR A 41 15.38 -4.95 1.51
N ASP A 42 16.19 -3.90 1.68
CA ASP A 42 15.77 -2.69 2.40
C ASP A 42 14.49 -2.12 1.81
N ILE A 43 13.51 -1.78 2.65
CA ILE A 43 12.22 -1.25 2.19
C ILE A 43 12.38 0.00 1.33
N VAL A 44 13.34 0.87 1.62
CA VAL A 44 13.61 2.08 0.83
C VAL A 44 14.02 1.80 -0.62
N LYS A 45 14.48 0.59 -0.93
CA LYS A 45 14.87 0.17 -2.28
C LYS A 45 13.72 -0.42 -3.08
N THR A 46 12.56 -0.64 -2.47
CA THR A 46 11.37 -1.12 -3.16
C THR A 46 10.70 0.02 -3.94
N HIS A 47 9.88 -0.31 -4.93
CA HIS A 47 9.14 0.69 -5.71
C HIS A 47 7.85 1.13 -5.01
N MET A 48 7.23 0.23 -4.27
CA MET A 48 5.98 0.45 -3.54
C MET A 48 6.05 -0.30 -2.22
N PHE A 49 5.62 0.36 -1.14
CA PHE A 49 5.45 -0.24 0.18
C PHE A 49 3.96 -0.19 0.53
N ALA A 50 3.31 -1.36 0.48
CA ALA A 50 1.88 -1.49 0.65
C ALA A 50 1.52 -2.11 2.00
N PHE A 51 0.59 -1.48 2.72
CA PHE A 51 0.10 -1.91 4.02
C PHE A 51 -1.30 -2.51 3.91
N ALA A 52 -1.47 -3.74 4.41
CA ALA A 52 -2.77 -4.37 4.56
C ALA A 52 -3.38 -3.97 5.92
N ILE A 53 -4.31 -3.04 5.90
CA ILE A 53 -4.98 -2.54 7.11
C ILE A 53 -6.22 -3.40 7.39
N THR A 54 -6.12 -4.26 8.39
CA THR A 54 -7.19 -5.18 8.76
C THR A 54 -8.08 -4.63 9.89
N HIS A 55 -7.53 -3.75 10.72
CA HIS A 55 -8.23 -3.05 11.81
C HIS A 55 -7.44 -1.82 12.27
N GLU A 56 -8.06 -0.92 13.02
CA GLU A 56 -7.51 0.38 13.44
C GLU A 56 -6.27 0.26 14.35
N LEU A 57 -6.16 -0.83 15.11
CA LEU A 57 -4.99 -1.07 15.97
C LEU A 57 -3.68 -1.24 15.17
N CYS A 58 -3.76 -1.45 13.84
CA CYS A 58 -2.60 -1.51 12.97
C CYS A 58 -2.00 -0.13 12.65
N PHE A 59 -2.70 0.98 12.89
CA PHE A 59 -2.27 2.31 12.45
C PHE A 59 -0.91 2.70 13.03
N THR A 60 -0.68 2.44 14.31
CA THR A 60 0.62 2.73 14.93
C THR A 60 1.74 1.84 14.39
N ASN A 61 1.43 0.62 13.96
CA ASN A 61 2.41 -0.27 13.34
C ASN A 61 2.85 0.24 11.96
N VAL A 62 1.94 0.87 11.20
CA VAL A 62 2.28 1.54 9.93
C VAL A 62 3.36 2.60 10.15
N LEU A 63 3.13 3.52 11.10
CA LEU A 63 4.09 4.58 11.43
C LEU A 63 5.40 4.01 11.94
N TYR A 64 5.33 2.98 12.78
CA TYR A 64 6.50 2.27 13.32
C TYR A 64 7.35 1.65 12.21
N MET A 65 6.72 1.00 11.23
CA MET A 65 7.43 0.39 10.09
C MET A 65 8.05 1.45 9.18
N LEU A 66 7.37 2.56 8.92
CA LEU A 66 7.93 3.70 8.16
C LEU A 66 9.17 4.27 8.87
N GLU A 67 9.09 4.49 10.19
CA GLU A 67 10.20 4.97 11.00
C GLU A 67 11.41 4.00 10.95
N LEU A 68 11.19 2.71 11.17
CA LEU A 68 12.24 1.69 11.11
C LEU A 68 12.87 1.54 9.72
N SER A 69 12.13 1.91 8.67
CA SER A 69 12.65 1.94 7.29
C SER A 69 13.36 3.25 6.95
N GLY A 70 13.41 4.23 7.87
CA GLY A 70 13.99 5.55 7.62
C GLY A 70 13.22 6.40 6.60
N ILE A 71 11.95 6.04 6.30
CA ILE A 71 11.09 6.76 5.36
C ILE A 71 10.41 7.92 6.09
N PRO A 72 10.38 9.14 5.50
CA PRO A 72 9.65 10.26 6.09
C PRO A 72 8.19 9.88 6.36
N LEU A 73 7.72 10.09 7.59
CA LEU A 73 6.38 9.66 8.00
C LEU A 73 5.30 10.33 7.14
N ARG A 74 5.33 11.67 7.05
CA ARG A 74 4.32 12.41 6.29
C ARG A 74 4.57 12.31 4.80
N ALA A 75 3.51 12.10 4.02
CA ALA A 75 3.56 12.08 2.56
C ALA A 75 4.18 13.37 2.00
N ALA A 76 3.83 14.52 2.58
CA ALA A 76 4.34 15.84 2.17
C ALA A 76 5.86 15.98 2.30
N ASP A 77 6.50 15.23 3.20
CA ASP A 77 7.94 15.31 3.46
C ASP A 77 8.77 14.44 2.51
N ARG A 78 8.12 13.60 1.66
CA ARG A 78 8.82 12.70 0.71
C ARG A 78 9.29 13.39 -0.55
N GLY A 79 8.80 14.60 -0.83
CA GLY A 79 9.13 15.35 -2.04
C GLY A 79 8.58 14.72 -3.30
N ASP A 80 8.97 15.25 -4.47
CA ASP A 80 8.40 14.88 -5.76
C ASP A 80 9.25 13.87 -6.56
N ASP A 81 10.43 13.50 -6.05
CA ASP A 81 11.28 12.48 -6.66
C ASP A 81 10.71 11.07 -6.39
N LEU A 82 10.19 10.43 -7.44
CA LEU A 82 9.62 9.09 -7.38
C LEU A 82 10.67 7.99 -7.08
N PHE A 83 11.94 8.27 -7.35
CA PHE A 83 13.03 7.30 -7.19
C PHE A 83 13.64 7.31 -5.79
N ARG A 84 13.42 8.36 -5.01
CA ARG A 84 14.02 8.52 -3.69
C ARG A 84 13.38 7.65 -2.62
N TRP A 85 12.04 7.52 -2.64
CA TRP A 85 11.26 6.79 -1.66
C TRP A 85 10.23 5.91 -2.34
N PRO A 86 9.89 4.73 -1.80
CA PRO A 86 8.79 3.93 -2.34
C PRO A 86 7.48 4.72 -2.31
N LEU A 87 6.55 4.35 -3.17
CA LEU A 87 5.16 4.80 -3.09
C LEU A 87 4.52 4.14 -1.87
N ILE A 88 3.98 4.91 -0.94
CA ILE A 88 3.39 4.40 0.30
C ILE A 88 1.89 4.25 0.12
N VAL A 89 1.42 3.02 0.20
CA VAL A 89 0.05 2.64 -0.12
C VAL A 89 -0.62 1.91 1.04
N ALA A 90 -1.86 2.23 1.34
CA ALA A 90 -2.68 1.49 2.30
C ALA A 90 -3.89 0.86 1.61
N GLY A 91 -4.20 -0.39 1.93
CA GLY A 91 -5.39 -1.12 1.45
C GLY A 91 -5.88 -2.10 2.49
N GLY A 92 -6.87 -2.92 2.13
CA GLY A 92 -7.43 -3.93 3.03
C GLY A 92 -8.78 -3.54 3.63
N GLY A 93 -9.37 -4.45 4.40
CA GLY A 93 -10.77 -4.34 4.86
C GLY A 93 -11.10 -3.09 5.67
N CYS A 94 -10.12 -2.53 6.39
CA CYS A 94 -10.30 -1.31 7.18
C CYS A 94 -9.83 -0.03 6.45
N ALA A 95 -9.36 -0.12 5.20
CA ALA A 95 -8.85 1.04 4.47
C ALA A 95 -9.89 2.16 4.31
N ILE A 96 -11.16 1.82 4.16
CA ILE A 96 -12.26 2.78 4.04
C ILE A 96 -12.47 3.64 5.32
N ALA A 97 -12.03 3.15 6.47
CA ALA A 97 -12.11 3.86 7.75
C ALA A 97 -10.76 4.42 8.20
N SER A 98 -9.76 4.43 7.32
CA SER A 98 -8.37 4.74 7.68
C SER A 98 -7.98 6.21 7.42
N GLU A 99 -8.93 7.14 7.40
CA GLU A 99 -8.64 8.58 7.23
C GLU A 99 -7.60 9.15 8.21
N PRO A 100 -7.48 8.65 9.47
CA PRO A 100 -6.37 9.06 10.34
C PRO A 100 -4.97 8.76 9.77
N LEU A 101 -4.84 7.80 8.83
CA LEU A 101 -3.59 7.51 8.13
C LEU A 101 -3.36 8.38 6.89
N ALA A 102 -4.36 9.11 6.41
CA ALA A 102 -4.28 9.91 5.19
C ALA A 102 -3.03 10.82 5.09
N PRO A 103 -2.60 11.53 6.16
CA PRO A 103 -1.41 12.37 6.10
C PRO A 103 -0.09 11.62 5.86
N PHE A 104 -0.09 10.29 6.02
CA PHE A 104 1.08 9.43 5.93
C PHE A 104 1.10 8.57 4.67
N MET A 105 -0.02 8.50 3.92
CA MET A 105 -0.17 7.68 2.72
C MET A 105 -0.07 8.53 1.46
N ASP A 106 0.57 7.99 0.43
CA ASP A 106 0.49 8.57 -0.92
C ASP A 106 -0.85 8.19 -1.57
N LEU A 107 -1.24 6.92 -1.42
CA LEU A 107 -2.49 6.38 -1.95
C LEU A 107 -3.19 5.47 -0.93
N MET A 108 -4.51 5.43 -1.00
CA MET A 108 -5.34 4.47 -0.27
C MET A 108 -6.22 3.71 -1.27
N LEU A 109 -6.27 2.38 -1.13
CA LEU A 109 -6.97 1.47 -2.02
C LEU A 109 -8.29 1.03 -1.34
N LEU A 110 -9.40 1.47 -1.90
CA LEU A 110 -10.73 1.27 -1.34
C LEU A 110 -11.45 0.13 -2.07
N GLY A 111 -11.57 -1.02 -1.44
CA GLY A 111 -12.26 -2.18 -1.99
C GLY A 111 -11.35 -3.37 -2.30
N GLU A 112 -11.73 -4.14 -3.33
CA GLU A 112 -11.07 -5.37 -3.71
C GLU A 112 -9.84 -5.10 -4.56
N GLY A 113 -8.71 -5.73 -4.17
CA GLY A 113 -7.40 -5.41 -4.72
C GLY A 113 -6.96 -6.29 -5.89
N GLU A 114 -7.71 -7.34 -6.22
CA GLU A 114 -7.32 -8.38 -7.17
C GLU A 114 -7.03 -7.83 -8.57
N GLU A 115 -7.78 -6.82 -8.99
CA GLU A 115 -7.61 -6.10 -10.26
C GLU A 115 -6.88 -4.76 -10.04
N MET A 116 -7.28 -4.01 -9.00
CA MET A 116 -6.80 -2.67 -8.72
C MET A 116 -5.29 -2.61 -8.44
N VAL A 117 -4.75 -3.58 -7.69
CA VAL A 117 -3.31 -3.58 -7.36
C VAL A 117 -2.44 -3.87 -8.58
N PRO A 118 -2.75 -4.87 -9.45
CA PRO A 118 -2.06 -5.04 -10.73
C PRO A 118 -2.09 -3.79 -11.62
N GLU A 119 -3.24 -3.11 -11.75
CA GLU A 119 -3.35 -1.86 -12.53
C GLU A 119 -2.46 -0.75 -11.94
N LEU A 120 -2.41 -0.62 -10.62
CA LEU A 120 -1.51 0.32 -9.96
C LEU A 120 -0.04 -0.04 -10.20
N CYS A 121 0.31 -1.33 -10.17
CA CYS A 121 1.68 -1.78 -10.48
C CYS A 121 2.06 -1.41 -11.92
N ASP A 122 1.18 -1.61 -12.89
CA ASP A 122 1.41 -1.22 -14.30
C ASP A 122 1.68 0.28 -14.42
N LEU A 123 0.90 1.09 -13.71
CA LEU A 123 1.08 2.54 -13.68
C LEU A 123 2.43 2.94 -13.03
N VAL A 124 2.82 2.27 -11.94
CA VAL A 124 4.12 2.51 -11.27
C VAL A 124 5.29 2.14 -12.18
N ILE A 125 5.22 1.00 -12.87
CA ILE A 125 6.24 0.57 -13.84
C ILE A 125 6.38 1.63 -14.92
N LYS A 126 5.28 2.00 -15.58
CA LYS A 126 5.25 3.04 -16.61
C LYS A 126 5.81 4.37 -16.11
N ALA A 127 5.41 4.82 -14.93
CA ALA A 127 5.86 6.08 -14.36
C ALA A 127 7.38 6.10 -14.15
N ARG A 128 7.96 4.97 -13.77
CA ARG A 128 9.40 4.84 -13.58
C ARG A 128 10.15 4.79 -14.91
N GLU A 129 9.65 4.06 -15.89
CA GLU A 129 10.23 4.00 -17.23
C GLU A 129 10.22 5.36 -17.94
N GLU A 130 9.15 6.12 -17.79
CA GLU A 130 9.00 7.44 -18.40
C GLU A 130 9.57 8.59 -17.53
N GLY A 131 10.11 8.30 -16.34
CA GLY A 131 10.71 9.31 -15.47
C GLY A 131 9.70 10.31 -14.91
N TRP A 132 8.51 9.85 -14.51
CA TRP A 132 7.48 10.74 -13.92
C TRP A 132 7.88 11.23 -12.53
N SER A 133 7.34 12.39 -12.17
CA SER A 133 7.36 12.84 -10.79
C SER A 133 6.36 12.05 -9.93
N ARG A 134 6.53 12.07 -8.61
CA ARG A 134 5.60 11.46 -7.66
C ARG A 134 4.21 12.08 -7.77
N SER A 135 4.12 13.39 -7.88
CA SER A 135 2.85 14.12 -8.02
C SER A 135 2.10 13.69 -9.29
N ARG A 136 2.78 13.55 -10.42
CA ARG A 136 2.16 13.05 -11.65
C ARG A 136 1.64 11.62 -11.49
N LEU A 137 2.41 10.73 -10.89
CA LEU A 137 1.95 9.36 -10.62
C LEU A 137 0.69 9.36 -9.76
N ILE A 138 0.65 10.16 -8.68
CA ILE A 138 -0.49 10.27 -7.78
C ILE A 138 -1.72 10.82 -8.51
N GLU A 139 -1.58 11.85 -9.35
CA GLU A 139 -2.66 12.42 -10.17
C GLU A 139 -3.22 11.42 -11.18
N GLU A 140 -2.37 10.60 -11.81
CA GLU A 140 -2.82 9.55 -12.73
C GLU A 140 -3.47 8.37 -12.00
N ALA A 141 -2.97 8.01 -10.82
CA ALA A 141 -3.44 6.85 -10.06
C ALA A 141 -4.91 6.96 -9.63
N VAL A 142 -5.43 8.17 -9.35
CA VAL A 142 -6.83 8.35 -8.95
C VAL A 142 -7.84 8.05 -10.07
N ASN A 143 -7.38 7.90 -11.31
CA ASN A 143 -8.21 7.44 -12.42
C ASN A 143 -8.47 5.91 -12.38
N ILE A 144 -7.71 5.17 -11.58
CA ILE A 144 -7.97 3.75 -11.30
C ILE A 144 -9.13 3.67 -10.31
N PRO A 145 -10.26 3.02 -10.65
CA PRO A 145 -11.40 2.90 -9.73
C PRO A 145 -10.99 2.26 -8.40
N GLY A 146 -11.35 2.88 -7.30
CA GLY A 146 -10.98 2.44 -5.95
C GLY A 146 -9.74 3.10 -5.38
N VAL A 147 -8.96 3.83 -6.17
CA VAL A 147 -7.78 4.56 -5.67
C VAL A 147 -8.19 5.94 -5.15
N TYR A 148 -7.76 6.24 -3.94
CA TYR A 148 -7.90 7.55 -3.27
C TYR A 148 -6.51 8.10 -2.95
N ALA A 149 -6.24 9.32 -3.36
CA ALA A 149 -5.01 10.05 -3.05
C ALA A 149 -5.30 11.19 -2.07
N PRO A 150 -5.00 11.04 -0.77
CA PRO A 150 -5.36 12.05 0.24
C PRO A 150 -4.88 13.47 -0.09
N SER A 151 -3.72 13.62 -0.73
CA SER A 151 -3.14 14.91 -1.10
C SER A 151 -3.95 15.71 -2.13
N LEU A 152 -4.90 15.07 -2.83
CA LEU A 152 -5.72 15.70 -3.88
C LEU A 152 -7.11 16.11 -3.38
N TYR A 153 -7.41 15.87 -2.10
CA TYR A 153 -8.72 16.15 -1.49
C TYR A 153 -8.57 16.90 -0.17
N THR A 154 -9.63 17.53 0.26
CA THR A 154 -9.75 18.17 1.56
C THR A 154 -11.12 17.87 2.16
N HIS A 155 -11.33 18.22 3.44
CA HIS A 155 -12.63 18.13 4.08
C HIS A 155 -13.24 19.51 4.24
N ASP A 156 -14.52 19.63 3.94
CA ASP A 156 -15.28 20.85 4.20
C ASP A 156 -15.59 21.01 5.71
N ALA A 157 -16.27 22.09 6.08
CA ALA A 157 -16.64 22.36 7.46
C ALA A 157 -17.57 21.31 8.11
N ASN A 158 -18.22 20.47 7.29
CA ASN A 158 -19.07 19.35 7.72
C ASN A 158 -18.34 18.01 7.73
N GLY A 159 -17.06 18.00 7.36
CA GLY A 159 -16.25 16.78 7.24
C GLY A 159 -16.49 15.99 5.94
N VAL A 160 -17.12 16.61 4.95
CA VAL A 160 -17.34 15.98 3.64
C VAL A 160 -16.09 16.11 2.78
N LEU A 161 -15.65 14.99 2.23
CA LEU A 161 -14.48 14.94 1.34
C LEU A 161 -14.74 15.72 0.05
N THR A 162 -13.87 16.66 -0.27
CA THR A 162 -14.01 17.58 -1.40
C THR A 162 -12.74 17.55 -2.24
N PRO A 163 -12.83 17.40 -3.58
CA PRO A 163 -11.66 17.43 -4.45
C PRO A 163 -11.04 18.83 -4.52
N LEU A 164 -9.72 18.92 -4.59
CA LEU A 164 -8.99 20.18 -4.76
C LEU A 164 -9.05 20.70 -6.20
N LYS A 165 -9.36 19.83 -7.18
CA LYS A 165 -9.57 20.17 -8.59
C LYS A 165 -10.94 19.61 -9.03
N PRO A 166 -11.72 20.35 -9.85
CA PRO A 166 -13.11 19.95 -10.22
C PRO A 166 -13.23 18.65 -11.02
N ASP A 167 -12.18 18.27 -11.71
CA ASP A 167 -12.09 17.09 -12.60
C ASP A 167 -11.65 15.81 -11.89
N LEU A 168 -11.29 15.89 -10.60
CA LEU A 168 -10.94 14.71 -9.84
C LEU A 168 -12.15 13.81 -9.56
N PRO A 169 -12.00 12.48 -9.69
CA PRO A 169 -13.08 11.55 -9.44
C PRO A 169 -13.48 11.54 -7.96
N THR A 170 -14.75 11.26 -7.68
CA THR A 170 -15.17 10.98 -6.29
C THR A 170 -14.60 9.61 -5.88
N PRO A 171 -13.83 9.52 -4.79
CA PRO A 171 -13.31 8.24 -4.31
C PRO A 171 -14.47 7.28 -4.01
N GLY A 172 -14.37 6.06 -4.51
CA GLY A 172 -15.39 5.04 -4.33
C GLY A 172 -14.78 3.66 -4.14
N ARG A 173 -15.55 2.73 -3.59
CA ARG A 173 -15.12 1.36 -3.41
C ARG A 173 -15.10 0.61 -4.75
N ARG A 174 -14.01 -0.05 -5.09
CA ARG A 174 -13.97 -1.01 -6.20
C ARG A 174 -14.48 -2.36 -5.74
N ILE A 175 -15.26 -2.99 -6.61
CA ILE A 175 -15.76 -4.35 -6.46
C ILE A 175 -15.34 -5.11 -7.72
N VAL A 176 -14.83 -6.34 -7.56
CA VAL A 176 -14.50 -7.24 -8.68
C VAL A 176 -15.78 -7.53 -9.46
N ALA A 177 -15.75 -7.29 -10.77
CA ALA A 177 -16.93 -7.38 -11.62
C ALA A 177 -17.45 -8.82 -11.78
N ASP A 178 -16.55 -9.79 -11.85
CA ASP A 178 -16.86 -11.22 -11.98
C ASP A 178 -16.07 -12.01 -10.92
N PHE A 179 -16.70 -12.21 -9.77
CA PHE A 179 -16.07 -12.89 -8.63
C PHE A 179 -15.77 -14.37 -8.92
N ASP A 180 -16.53 -15.01 -9.80
CA ASP A 180 -16.30 -16.42 -10.16
C ASP A 180 -15.01 -16.60 -11.00
N ARG A 181 -14.54 -15.52 -11.62
CA ARG A 181 -13.26 -15.47 -12.35
C ARG A 181 -12.12 -14.83 -11.57
N ALA A 182 -12.38 -14.34 -10.38
CA ALA A 182 -11.36 -13.71 -9.56
C ALA A 182 -10.22 -14.72 -9.27
N ALA A 183 -8.99 -14.25 -9.37
CA ALA A 183 -7.84 -15.07 -9.07
C ALA A 183 -7.80 -15.44 -7.59
N TYR A 184 -7.68 -16.70 -7.28
CA TYR A 184 -7.54 -17.23 -5.93
C TYR A 184 -6.25 -18.05 -5.78
N PRO A 185 -5.67 -18.16 -4.58
CA PRO A 185 -4.45 -18.94 -4.37
C PRO A 185 -4.76 -20.44 -4.41
N GLU A 186 -4.23 -21.15 -5.39
CA GLU A 186 -4.30 -22.62 -5.46
C GLU A 186 -3.32 -23.29 -4.49
N LYS A 187 -2.19 -22.64 -4.21
CA LYS A 187 -1.18 -23.07 -3.25
C LYS A 187 -0.96 -22.01 -2.20
N GLN A 188 -1.04 -22.40 -0.96
CA GLN A 188 -0.77 -21.48 0.15
C GLN A 188 0.73 -21.25 0.32
N VAL A 189 1.12 -20.00 0.54
CA VAL A 189 2.53 -19.62 0.80
C VAL A 189 3.01 -20.15 2.15
N VAL A 190 2.10 -20.23 3.12
CA VAL A 190 2.36 -20.77 4.45
C VAL A 190 1.59 -22.08 4.61
N PRO A 191 2.22 -23.19 5.06
CA PRO A 191 1.54 -24.46 5.27
C PRO A 191 0.36 -24.30 6.23
N PHE A 192 -0.67 -25.10 6.02
CA PHE A 192 -1.84 -25.15 6.91
C PHE A 192 -1.40 -25.47 8.34
N GLY A 193 -1.57 -24.51 9.23
CA GLY A 193 -1.57 -24.77 10.66
C GLY A 193 -3.00 -25.06 11.09
N ALA A 194 -3.23 -26.17 11.78
CA ALA A 194 -4.56 -26.52 12.32
C ALA A 194 -4.92 -25.60 13.49
N VAL A 195 -5.10 -24.29 13.23
CA VAL A 195 -5.56 -23.32 14.22
C VAL A 195 -7.07 -23.42 14.41
N HIS A 196 -7.80 -23.85 13.38
CA HIS A 196 -9.23 -24.07 13.38
C HIS A 196 -9.58 -25.37 12.68
N ASN A 197 -10.64 -26.03 13.17
CA ASN A 197 -11.23 -27.22 12.55
C ASN A 197 -12.22 -26.87 11.41
N ARG A 198 -12.18 -25.65 10.92
CA ARG A 198 -13.00 -25.15 9.80
C ARG A 198 -12.11 -24.70 8.66
N LEU A 199 -12.51 -25.07 7.44
CA LEU A 199 -11.95 -24.50 6.23
C LEU A 199 -12.43 -23.04 6.13
N SER A 200 -11.48 -22.11 6.07
CA SER A 200 -11.75 -20.72 5.71
C SER A 200 -11.28 -20.52 4.27
N LEU A 201 -12.22 -20.26 3.40
CA LEU A 201 -11.99 -19.90 2.00
C LEU A 201 -11.87 -18.38 1.87
#